data_8664a14294f716c501686461a40997a4
#
_entry.id   8664a14294f716c501686461a40997a4
#
_cell.length_a   1.000
_cell.length_b   1.000
_cell.length_c   1.000
_cell.angle_alpha   90.00
_cell.angle_beta   90.00
_cell.angle_gamma   90.00
#
_symmetry.space_group_name_H-M   'P 1'
#
loop_
_entity.id
_entity.type
_entity.pdbx_description
1 polymer ?
#
loop_
_entity_poly.entity_id
_entity_poly.type
_entity_poly.pdbx_seq_one_letter_code
_entity_poly.pdbx_strand_id
1 'polypeptide(L)'
;MFTYSVPEGMEGCVVFGKRVLVPLGKSKKYIAMVVKVHQEKPSFKVKPIEQVLDATPTLLDRQYRLWSWISNYYMSPLGDVYNAAMPAGMKSAEKFKPRMELYVELTSKYRNEASLHVALNMLQRALKQSKALTTFLSLSHWDSLENDTPREGIKKVTKEELMNEAHCTSAIVKSLIDRDILFTYEEEVGRLNTSGESHFEQIKPLSIAQQEAYNKILLQMMKKNVVLLHGVTSSGKTEVYIHLIKQALDNHKQVLYLLPEIALTVQIMERLHKVFGDRLGIYHSKYSDAERVEIWQKQMSAHPYDVILGARSAVFLPFQNLSLIHISEPTRPY
;
A
#
# COMPACT_ATOMS: atom_id res chain seq x y z
N MET A 1 25.28 3.18 17.83
CA MET A 1 25.19 1.91 17.07
C MET A 1 25.83 0.80 17.87
N PHE A 2 25.36 -0.44 17.72
CA PHE A 2 25.91 -1.63 18.37
C PHE A 2 26.47 -2.57 17.32
N THR A 3 27.53 -3.31 17.65
CA THR A 3 28.15 -4.32 16.79
C THR A 3 27.79 -5.70 17.31
N TYR A 4 27.39 -6.58 16.40
CA TYR A 4 27.06 -7.99 16.66
C TYR A 4 27.86 -8.89 15.72
N SER A 5 28.12 -10.12 16.12
CA SER A 5 28.71 -11.12 15.21
C SER A 5 27.60 -11.82 14.40
N VAL A 6 27.93 -12.17 13.17
CA VAL A 6 27.08 -12.97 12.33
C VAL A 6 27.44 -14.44 12.55
N PRO A 7 26.52 -15.32 12.98
CA PRO A 7 26.77 -16.75 13.13
C PRO A 7 27.10 -17.42 11.80
N GLU A 8 27.87 -18.49 11.84
CA GLU A 8 28.09 -19.39 10.70
C GLU A 8 26.74 -19.88 10.14
N GLY A 9 26.58 -19.82 8.82
CA GLY A 9 25.33 -20.14 8.12
C GLY A 9 24.35 -18.98 7.93
N MET A 10 24.57 -17.81 8.55
CA MET A 10 23.77 -16.60 8.32
C MET A 10 24.49 -15.53 7.48
N GLU A 11 25.75 -15.75 7.10
CA GLU A 11 26.61 -14.74 6.46
C GLU A 11 26.00 -14.18 5.17
N GLY A 12 25.42 -15.01 4.32
CA GLY A 12 24.74 -14.57 3.09
C GLY A 12 23.37 -13.93 3.31
N CYS A 13 22.77 -14.09 4.51
CA CYS A 13 21.44 -13.60 4.81
C CYS A 13 21.45 -12.21 5.47
N VAL A 14 22.54 -11.83 6.13
CA VAL A 14 22.67 -10.55 6.83
C VAL A 14 23.20 -9.50 5.88
N VAL A 15 22.30 -8.68 5.35
CA VAL A 15 22.64 -7.59 4.44
C VAL A 15 22.05 -6.27 4.92
N PHE A 16 22.58 -5.16 4.41
CA PHE A 16 22.05 -3.82 4.68
C PHE A 16 20.52 -3.78 4.51
N GLY A 17 19.84 -3.10 5.43
CA GLY A 17 18.40 -2.86 5.34
C GLY A 17 17.51 -4.01 5.80
N LYS A 18 18.06 -5.13 6.28
CA LYS A 18 17.27 -6.20 6.91
C LYS A 18 17.17 -6.02 8.41
N ARG A 19 16.02 -6.42 8.97
CA ARG A 19 15.80 -6.46 10.41
C ARG A 19 16.35 -7.77 10.97
N VAL A 20 16.97 -7.67 12.13
CA VAL A 20 17.54 -8.80 12.86
C VAL A 20 17.10 -8.76 14.31
N LEU A 21 16.95 -9.94 14.93
CA LEU A 21 16.72 -10.09 16.35
C LEU A 21 18.07 -10.18 17.05
N VAL A 22 18.30 -9.29 18.00
CA VAL A 22 19.58 -9.20 18.73
C VAL A 22 19.37 -9.18 20.24
N PRO A 23 20.26 -9.83 21.02
CA PRO A 23 20.22 -9.78 22.47
C PRO A 23 20.84 -8.45 22.98
N LEU A 24 20.13 -7.75 23.87
CA LEU A 24 20.64 -6.56 24.57
C LEU A 24 20.57 -6.76 26.08
N GLY A 25 21.69 -6.56 26.77
CA GLY A 25 21.78 -6.85 28.18
C GLY A 25 21.73 -8.37 28.47
N LYS A 26 21.18 -8.78 29.64
CA LYS A 26 21.19 -10.20 30.06
C LYS A 26 20.04 -11.02 29.50
N SER A 27 18.85 -10.42 29.32
CA SER A 27 17.62 -11.18 28.98
C SER A 27 16.70 -10.53 27.95
N LYS A 28 16.99 -9.29 27.53
CA LYS A 28 16.11 -8.58 26.58
C LYS A 28 16.56 -8.80 25.16
N LYS A 29 15.59 -8.95 24.28
CA LYS A 29 15.79 -9.04 22.84
C LYS A 29 15.18 -7.84 22.15
N TYR A 30 15.83 -7.34 21.12
CA TYR A 30 15.40 -6.16 20.36
C TYR A 30 15.50 -6.45 18.87
N ILE A 31 14.64 -5.78 18.13
CA ILE A 31 14.77 -5.73 16.68
C ILE A 31 15.71 -4.59 16.33
N ALA A 32 16.75 -4.92 15.58
CA ALA A 32 17.71 -3.97 15.06
C ALA A 32 17.69 -3.97 13.54
N MET A 33 18.06 -2.84 12.95
CA MET A 33 18.26 -2.70 11.50
C MET A 33 19.74 -2.87 11.17
N VAL A 34 20.06 -3.72 10.21
CA VAL A 34 21.43 -3.86 9.71
C VAL A 34 21.78 -2.65 8.85
N VAL A 35 22.73 -1.85 9.30
CA VAL A 35 23.16 -0.63 8.60
C VAL A 35 24.57 -0.75 8.02
N LYS A 36 25.38 -1.70 8.49
CA LYS A 36 26.70 -1.99 7.94
C LYS A 36 27.10 -3.42 8.26
N VAL A 37 27.67 -4.11 7.29
CA VAL A 37 28.33 -5.41 7.45
C VAL A 37 29.81 -5.22 7.15
N HIS A 38 30.72 -5.72 7.99
CA HIS A 38 32.16 -5.62 7.83
C HIS A 38 32.87 -6.83 8.44
N GLN A 39 34.12 -7.06 8.06
CA GLN A 39 34.92 -8.19 8.54
C GLN A 39 35.91 -7.79 9.67
N GLU A 40 35.92 -6.53 10.07
CA GLU A 40 36.80 -6.03 11.14
C GLU A 40 36.41 -6.67 12.48
N LYS A 41 37.39 -7.30 13.14
CA LYS A 41 37.19 -7.90 14.45
C LYS A 41 37.26 -6.79 15.53
N PRO A 42 36.17 -6.53 16.26
CA PRO A 42 36.21 -5.53 17.31
C PRO A 42 37.10 -5.97 18.50
N SER A 43 37.66 -4.98 19.20
CA SER A 43 38.51 -5.21 20.39
C SER A 43 37.75 -5.68 21.64
N PHE A 44 36.43 -5.69 21.58
CA PHE A 44 35.54 -6.08 22.66
C PHE A 44 34.68 -7.31 22.27
N LYS A 45 34.16 -8.01 23.31
CA LYS A 45 33.32 -9.19 23.10
C LYS A 45 31.96 -8.78 22.52
N VAL A 46 31.61 -9.31 21.37
CA VAL A 46 30.32 -9.10 20.70
C VAL A 46 29.40 -10.30 20.92
N LYS A 47 28.10 -10.05 20.92
CA LYS A 47 27.07 -11.10 20.95
C LYS A 47 26.66 -11.47 19.53
N PRO A 48 26.23 -12.71 19.28
CA PRO A 48 25.73 -13.11 17.97
C PRO A 48 24.32 -12.54 17.72
N ILE A 49 23.99 -12.35 16.44
CA ILE A 49 22.62 -12.17 15.95
C ILE A 49 21.87 -13.49 16.20
N GLU A 50 20.63 -13.42 16.69
CA GLU A 50 19.82 -14.61 16.93
C GLU A 50 19.05 -15.05 15.68
N GLN A 51 18.48 -14.09 14.95
CA GLN A 51 17.65 -14.39 13.79
C GLN A 51 17.65 -13.22 12.78
N VAL A 52 17.56 -13.53 11.50
CA VAL A 52 17.21 -12.58 10.43
C VAL A 52 15.71 -12.64 10.21
N LEU A 53 15.03 -11.51 10.31
CA LEU A 53 13.57 -11.43 10.28
C LEU A 53 13.01 -11.28 8.86
N ASP A 54 13.78 -10.66 7.98
CA ASP A 54 13.34 -10.29 6.63
C ASP A 54 13.98 -11.16 5.55
N ALA A 55 13.19 -11.60 4.57
CA ALA A 55 13.70 -12.28 3.38
C ALA A 55 14.44 -11.29 2.47
N THR A 56 13.90 -10.07 2.31
CA THR A 56 14.45 -8.98 1.50
C THR A 56 14.69 -7.74 2.37
N PRO A 57 15.59 -6.81 1.98
CA PRO A 57 15.76 -5.55 2.69
C PRO A 57 14.44 -4.76 2.82
N THR A 58 14.22 -4.15 3.96
CA THR A 58 13.05 -3.32 4.28
C THR A 58 13.40 -1.84 4.41
N LEU A 59 14.67 -1.49 4.25
CA LEU A 59 15.22 -0.13 4.27
C LEU A 59 16.07 0.09 3.03
N LEU A 60 15.88 1.22 2.36
CA LEU A 60 16.71 1.67 1.24
C LEU A 60 17.89 2.52 1.72
N ASP A 61 19.02 2.49 1.01
CA ASP A 61 20.18 3.32 1.32
C ASP A 61 19.85 4.82 1.36
N ARG A 62 18.99 5.28 0.44
CA ARG A 62 18.52 6.68 0.42
C ARG A 62 17.77 7.08 1.69
N GLN A 63 16.95 6.17 2.24
CA GLN A 63 16.26 6.42 3.51
C GLN A 63 17.26 6.51 4.66
N TYR A 64 18.23 5.60 4.72
CA TYR A 64 19.27 5.63 5.76
C TYR A 64 20.10 6.93 5.69
N ARG A 65 20.41 7.42 4.50
CA ARG A 65 21.07 8.72 4.33
C ARG A 65 20.21 9.88 4.85
N LEU A 66 18.91 9.86 4.55
CA LEU A 66 17.98 10.85 5.09
C LEU A 66 17.92 10.78 6.63
N TRP A 67 17.83 9.57 7.21
CA TRP A 67 17.84 9.40 8.67
C TRP A 67 19.12 9.90 9.31
N SER A 68 20.26 9.61 8.70
CA SER A 68 21.56 10.10 9.16
C SER A 68 21.65 11.61 9.08
N TRP A 69 21.12 12.20 8.00
CA TRP A 69 21.06 13.65 7.86
C TRP A 69 20.16 14.28 8.93
N ILE A 70 18.96 13.73 9.17
CA ILE A 70 18.04 14.18 10.23
C ILE A 70 18.72 14.11 11.60
N SER A 71 19.36 12.97 11.89
CA SER A 71 20.07 12.74 13.14
C SER A 71 21.14 13.82 13.39
N ASN A 72 21.93 14.13 12.38
CA ASN A 72 22.99 15.14 12.46
C ASN A 72 22.45 16.56 12.53
N TYR A 73 21.46 16.89 11.68
CA TYR A 73 20.89 18.24 11.59
C TYR A 73 20.15 18.65 12.86
N TYR A 74 19.37 17.74 13.43
CA TYR A 74 18.59 17.98 14.66
C TYR A 74 19.33 17.53 15.94
N MET A 75 20.56 17.07 15.84
CA MET A 75 21.36 16.54 16.97
C MET A 75 20.60 15.49 17.80
N SER A 76 19.81 14.65 17.12
CA SER A 76 19.02 13.57 17.77
C SER A 76 19.66 12.21 17.51
N PRO A 77 19.58 11.28 18.46
CA PRO A 77 20.08 9.92 18.26
C PRO A 77 19.44 9.25 17.03
N LEU A 78 20.22 8.53 16.24
CA LEU A 78 19.71 7.80 15.07
C LEU A 78 18.59 6.79 15.44
N GLY A 79 18.62 6.27 16.68
CA GLY A 79 17.56 5.41 17.21
C GLY A 79 16.21 6.10 17.34
N ASP A 80 16.19 7.39 17.64
CA ASP A 80 14.95 8.19 17.73
C ASP A 80 14.41 8.46 16.33
N VAL A 81 15.28 8.73 15.37
CA VAL A 81 14.89 8.86 13.95
C VAL A 81 14.31 7.54 13.43
N TYR A 82 14.95 6.40 13.73
CA TYR A 82 14.41 5.07 13.41
C TYR A 82 13.01 4.87 14.03
N ASN A 83 12.84 5.24 15.29
CA ASN A 83 11.57 5.10 15.99
C ASN A 83 10.46 5.99 15.39
N ALA A 84 10.80 7.16 14.90
CA ALA A 84 9.85 8.05 14.23
C ALA A 84 9.51 7.58 12.80
N ALA A 85 10.49 7.02 12.09
CA ALA A 85 10.38 6.66 10.68
C ALA A 85 9.68 5.31 10.47
N MET A 86 10.03 4.30 11.25
CA MET A 86 9.53 2.93 11.05
C MET A 86 8.13 2.75 11.65
N PRO A 87 7.18 2.13 10.93
CA PRO A 87 5.89 1.71 11.49
C PRO A 87 6.07 0.82 12.72
N ALA A 88 5.20 0.98 13.73
CA ALA A 88 5.31 0.22 14.98
C ALA A 88 5.22 -1.30 14.75
N GLY A 89 4.36 -1.74 13.83
CA GLY A 89 4.24 -3.15 13.45
C GLY A 89 5.51 -3.76 12.84
N MET A 90 6.42 -2.94 12.32
CA MET A 90 7.73 -3.42 11.84
C MET A 90 8.81 -3.44 12.94
N LYS A 91 8.52 -2.88 14.11
CA LYS A 91 9.42 -2.89 15.28
C LYS A 91 9.14 -4.04 16.25
N SER A 92 8.15 -4.87 15.96
CA SER A 92 7.82 -6.06 16.73
C SER A 92 8.39 -7.32 16.10
N ALA A 93 8.75 -8.32 16.93
CA ALA A 93 9.23 -9.62 16.45
C ALA A 93 8.09 -10.48 15.85
N GLU A 94 6.86 -10.12 16.17
CA GLU A 94 5.70 -10.79 15.59
C GLU A 94 5.64 -10.46 14.09
N LYS A 95 5.50 -11.50 13.29
CA LYS A 95 5.31 -11.30 11.85
C LYS A 95 3.99 -10.54 11.64
N PHE A 96 4.05 -9.49 10.88
CA PHE A 96 2.85 -8.81 10.39
C PHE A 96 1.94 -9.88 9.73
N LYS A 97 0.70 -9.96 10.20
CA LYS A 97 -0.32 -10.82 9.59
C LYS A 97 -1.16 -9.95 8.66
N PRO A 98 -1.08 -10.17 7.36
CA PRO A 98 -1.98 -9.50 6.43
C PRO A 98 -3.44 -9.84 6.77
N ARG A 99 -4.36 -8.98 6.38
CA ARG A 99 -5.78 -9.29 6.48
C ARG A 99 -6.10 -10.33 5.42
N MET A 100 -6.54 -11.51 5.86
CA MET A 100 -7.05 -12.53 4.96
C MET A 100 -8.56 -12.37 4.88
N GLU A 101 -9.08 -12.31 3.67
CA GLU A 101 -10.52 -12.37 3.41
C GLU A 101 -10.88 -13.68 2.72
N LEU A 102 -12.04 -14.22 3.10
CA LEU A 102 -12.53 -15.47 2.58
C LEU A 102 -13.42 -15.17 1.37
N TYR A 103 -12.95 -15.55 0.19
CA TYR A 103 -13.67 -15.44 -1.06
C TYR A 103 -14.45 -16.72 -1.36
N VAL A 104 -15.49 -16.56 -2.16
CA VAL A 104 -16.34 -17.66 -2.62
C VAL A 104 -16.28 -17.71 -4.13
N GLU A 105 -16.18 -18.90 -4.70
CA GLU A 105 -16.17 -19.13 -6.14
C GLU A 105 -16.88 -20.43 -6.51
N LEU A 106 -17.38 -20.52 -7.76
CA LEU A 106 -17.93 -21.77 -8.30
C LEU A 106 -16.85 -22.83 -8.48
N THR A 107 -17.14 -24.06 -8.09
CA THR A 107 -16.27 -25.18 -8.41
C THR A 107 -16.17 -25.40 -9.93
N SER A 108 -15.08 -25.99 -10.41
CA SER A 108 -14.86 -26.24 -11.83
C SER A 108 -16.02 -27.01 -12.50
N LYS A 109 -16.72 -27.81 -11.73
CA LYS A 109 -17.87 -28.62 -12.16
C LYS A 109 -19.08 -27.79 -12.61
N TYR A 110 -19.27 -26.62 -12.01
CA TYR A 110 -20.45 -25.76 -12.25
C TYR A 110 -20.10 -24.45 -12.95
N ARG A 111 -18.96 -24.39 -13.62
CA ARG A 111 -18.48 -23.21 -14.36
C ARG A 111 -19.02 -23.11 -15.80
N ASN A 112 -20.00 -23.88 -16.18
CA ASN A 112 -20.71 -23.78 -17.46
C ASN A 112 -22.22 -23.69 -17.24
N GLU A 113 -22.94 -23.11 -18.19
CA GLU A 113 -24.37 -22.82 -18.09
C GLU A 113 -25.21 -24.07 -17.86
N ALA A 114 -24.94 -25.15 -18.60
CA ALA A 114 -25.69 -26.40 -18.46
C ALA A 114 -25.56 -27.02 -17.08
N SER A 115 -24.35 -27.07 -16.52
CA SER A 115 -24.10 -27.61 -15.17
C SER A 115 -24.66 -26.70 -14.07
N LEU A 116 -24.67 -25.39 -14.30
CA LEU A 116 -25.24 -24.41 -13.40
C LEU A 116 -26.77 -24.56 -13.32
N HIS A 117 -27.44 -24.77 -14.44
CA HIS A 117 -28.87 -25.11 -14.47
C HIS A 117 -29.19 -26.40 -13.70
N VAL A 118 -28.34 -27.41 -13.79
CA VAL A 118 -28.47 -28.63 -12.98
C VAL A 118 -28.33 -28.29 -11.49
N ALA A 119 -27.39 -27.49 -11.07
CA ALA A 119 -27.23 -27.07 -9.68
C ALA A 119 -28.47 -26.33 -9.16
N LEU A 120 -29.00 -25.37 -9.94
CA LEU A 120 -30.22 -24.63 -9.58
C LEU A 120 -31.44 -25.56 -9.46
N ASN A 121 -31.60 -26.51 -10.36
CA ASN A 121 -32.66 -27.51 -10.29
C ASN A 121 -32.57 -28.41 -9.05
N MET A 122 -31.36 -28.83 -8.66
CA MET A 122 -31.11 -29.57 -7.42
C MET A 122 -31.48 -28.77 -6.17
N LEU A 123 -31.43 -27.46 -6.24
CA LEU A 123 -31.73 -26.56 -5.13
C LEU A 123 -33.16 -26.05 -5.09
N GLN A 124 -34.06 -26.46 -6.03
CA GLN A 124 -35.47 -26.02 -6.09
C GLN A 124 -36.25 -26.21 -4.76
N ARG A 125 -35.96 -27.28 -4.02
CA ARG A 125 -36.55 -27.54 -2.71
C ARG A 125 -35.85 -26.86 -1.55
N ALA A 126 -34.71 -26.26 -1.78
CA ALA A 126 -33.86 -25.61 -0.79
C ALA A 126 -33.77 -24.09 -1.06
N LEU A 127 -34.88 -23.39 -0.92
CA LEU A 127 -35.08 -22.01 -1.32
C LEU A 127 -33.98 -21.06 -0.84
N LYS A 128 -33.48 -21.22 0.40
CA LYS A 128 -32.41 -20.37 0.94
C LYS A 128 -31.07 -20.62 0.25
N GLN A 129 -30.76 -21.86 -0.11
CA GLN A 129 -29.52 -22.20 -0.85
C GLN A 129 -29.63 -21.75 -2.30
N SER A 130 -30.79 -21.92 -2.94
CA SER A 130 -31.06 -21.41 -4.29
C SER A 130 -30.88 -19.89 -4.34
N LYS A 131 -31.49 -19.16 -3.37
CA LYS A 131 -31.33 -17.72 -3.26
C LYS A 131 -29.84 -17.31 -3.09
N ALA A 132 -29.09 -17.99 -2.23
CA ALA A 132 -27.65 -17.68 -2.04
C ALA A 132 -26.86 -17.92 -3.32
N LEU A 133 -27.12 -18.98 -4.09
CA LEU A 133 -26.45 -19.23 -5.36
C LEU A 133 -26.81 -18.17 -6.42
N THR A 134 -28.09 -17.81 -6.58
CA THR A 134 -28.50 -16.77 -7.53
C THR A 134 -27.95 -15.40 -7.16
N THR A 135 -27.89 -15.06 -5.87
CA THR A 135 -27.23 -13.83 -5.41
C THR A 135 -25.73 -13.84 -5.71
N PHE A 136 -25.06 -14.98 -5.52
CA PHE A 136 -23.65 -15.11 -5.92
C PHE A 136 -23.43 -14.85 -7.41
N LEU A 137 -24.30 -15.43 -8.28
CA LEU A 137 -24.20 -15.24 -9.73
C LEU A 137 -24.38 -13.77 -10.14
N SER A 138 -25.33 -13.09 -9.50
CA SER A 138 -25.54 -11.65 -9.72
C SER A 138 -24.37 -10.80 -9.24
N LEU A 139 -23.83 -11.04 -8.04
CA LEU A 139 -22.70 -10.30 -7.48
C LEU A 139 -21.40 -10.50 -8.26
N SER A 140 -21.20 -11.72 -8.78
CA SER A 140 -20.03 -12.07 -9.59
C SER A 140 -20.13 -11.63 -11.05
N HIS A 141 -21.27 -11.04 -11.45
CA HIS A 141 -21.59 -10.71 -12.85
C HIS A 141 -21.51 -11.91 -13.81
N TRP A 142 -21.77 -13.11 -13.30
CA TRP A 142 -21.74 -14.33 -14.10
C TRP A 142 -22.69 -14.27 -15.30
N ASP A 143 -23.87 -13.70 -15.11
CA ASP A 143 -24.95 -13.63 -16.11
C ASP A 143 -24.63 -12.65 -17.28
N SER A 144 -23.62 -11.81 -17.14
CA SER A 144 -23.19 -10.84 -18.17
C SER A 144 -22.06 -11.33 -19.06
N LEU A 145 -21.55 -12.55 -18.84
CA LEU A 145 -20.47 -13.11 -19.63
C LEU A 145 -21.01 -13.85 -20.86
N GLU A 146 -20.62 -13.43 -22.05
CA GLU A 146 -20.88 -14.18 -23.28
C GLU A 146 -20.16 -15.54 -23.22
N ASN A 147 -20.80 -16.59 -23.81
CA ASN A 147 -20.44 -18.00 -23.68
C ASN A 147 -18.99 -18.40 -24.06
N ASP A 148 -18.21 -17.51 -24.69
CA ASP A 148 -16.87 -17.78 -25.22
C ASP A 148 -15.74 -16.91 -24.63
N THR A 149 -16.00 -16.09 -23.60
CA THR A 149 -14.95 -15.26 -23.00
C THR A 149 -14.16 -16.00 -21.93
N PRO A 150 -12.80 -15.92 -21.94
CA PRO A 150 -11.99 -16.43 -20.83
C PRO A 150 -12.39 -15.73 -19.53
N ARG A 151 -12.49 -16.49 -18.45
CA ARG A 151 -13.06 -16.10 -17.14
C ARG A 151 -12.25 -15.07 -16.34
N GLU A 152 -11.50 -14.20 -16.97
CA GLU A 152 -10.72 -13.13 -16.34
C GLU A 152 -11.57 -11.92 -15.86
N GLY A 153 -12.86 -11.87 -16.20
CA GLY A 153 -13.76 -10.76 -15.89
C GLY A 153 -14.75 -11.00 -14.73
N ILE A 154 -14.67 -12.12 -14.02
CA ILE A 154 -15.61 -12.40 -12.92
C ILE A 154 -15.21 -11.58 -11.69
N LYS A 155 -16.14 -10.76 -11.19
CA LYS A 155 -15.93 -10.04 -9.93
C LYS A 155 -15.78 -11.05 -8.79
N LYS A 156 -14.72 -10.91 -8.00
CA LYS A 156 -14.50 -11.69 -6.78
C LYS A 156 -15.54 -11.29 -5.74
N VAL A 157 -16.17 -12.27 -5.13
CA VAL A 157 -17.22 -12.09 -4.10
C VAL A 157 -16.71 -12.62 -2.78
N THR A 158 -16.71 -11.78 -1.74
CA THR A 158 -16.35 -12.25 -0.40
C THR A 158 -17.50 -13.05 0.22
N LYS A 159 -17.16 -13.98 1.12
CA LYS A 159 -18.18 -14.75 1.84
C LYS A 159 -19.09 -13.83 2.65
N GLU A 160 -18.57 -12.74 3.21
CA GLU A 160 -19.32 -11.77 3.99
C GLU A 160 -20.28 -10.97 3.10
N GLU A 161 -19.84 -10.49 1.93
CA GLU A 161 -20.67 -9.81 0.92
C GLU A 161 -21.84 -10.71 0.49
N LEU A 162 -21.55 -11.99 0.15
CA LEU A 162 -22.57 -12.94 -0.21
C LEU A 162 -23.60 -13.16 0.91
N MET A 163 -23.15 -13.31 2.16
CA MET A 163 -24.05 -13.52 3.29
C MET A 163 -24.95 -12.31 3.54
N ASN A 164 -24.42 -11.09 3.41
CA ASN A 164 -25.17 -9.87 3.61
C ASN A 164 -26.22 -9.66 2.51
N GLU A 165 -25.87 -9.80 1.25
CA GLU A 165 -26.77 -9.57 0.11
C GLU A 165 -27.83 -10.69 -0.03
N ALA A 166 -27.45 -11.93 0.18
CA ALA A 166 -28.39 -13.05 0.16
C ALA A 166 -29.26 -13.10 1.43
N HIS A 167 -28.94 -12.31 2.46
CA HIS A 167 -29.54 -12.39 3.81
C HIS A 167 -29.50 -13.82 4.36
N CYS A 168 -28.34 -14.48 4.25
CA CYS A 168 -28.18 -15.87 4.63
C CYS A 168 -27.11 -16.06 5.72
N THR A 169 -27.17 -17.20 6.40
CA THR A 169 -26.21 -17.57 7.43
C THR A 169 -25.02 -18.33 6.85
N SER A 170 -23.88 -18.34 7.57
CA SER A 170 -22.70 -19.12 7.20
C SER A 170 -22.99 -20.62 6.99
N ALA A 171 -24.00 -21.17 7.67
CA ALA A 171 -24.44 -22.56 7.49
C ALA A 171 -25.01 -22.82 6.08
N ILE A 172 -25.69 -21.83 5.48
CA ILE A 172 -26.25 -21.97 4.13
C ILE A 172 -25.13 -21.98 3.10
N VAL A 173 -24.13 -21.07 3.24
CA VAL A 173 -22.95 -21.07 2.38
C VAL A 173 -22.16 -22.37 2.54
N LYS A 174 -21.98 -22.84 3.77
CA LYS A 174 -21.33 -24.13 4.05
C LYS A 174 -22.05 -25.30 3.35
N SER A 175 -23.36 -25.30 3.35
CA SER A 175 -24.16 -26.37 2.69
C SER A 175 -23.99 -26.37 1.15
N LEU A 176 -23.71 -25.23 0.53
CA LEU A 176 -23.36 -25.14 -0.89
C LEU A 176 -21.93 -25.64 -1.15
N ILE A 177 -21.02 -25.44 -0.20
CA ILE A 177 -19.65 -25.97 -0.23
C ILE A 177 -19.68 -27.49 -0.05
N ASP A 178 -20.43 -28.01 0.92
CA ASP A 178 -20.58 -29.44 1.19
C ASP A 178 -21.21 -30.19 -0.01
N ARG A 179 -21.95 -29.49 -0.88
CA ARG A 179 -22.49 -30.00 -2.14
C ARG A 179 -21.56 -29.82 -3.34
N ASP A 180 -20.37 -29.35 -3.11
CA ASP A 180 -19.37 -29.10 -4.14
C ASP A 180 -19.82 -28.11 -5.24
N ILE A 181 -20.78 -27.21 -4.90
CA ILE A 181 -21.24 -26.15 -5.81
C ILE A 181 -20.32 -24.93 -5.73
N LEU A 182 -20.03 -24.50 -4.50
CA LEU A 182 -19.11 -23.41 -4.21
C LEU A 182 -17.87 -23.95 -3.50
N PHE A 183 -16.76 -23.22 -3.60
CA PHE A 183 -15.62 -23.42 -2.73
C PHE A 183 -15.17 -22.08 -2.17
N THR A 184 -14.42 -22.11 -1.07
CA THR A 184 -13.84 -20.92 -0.46
C THR A 184 -12.33 -20.98 -0.52
N TYR A 185 -11.71 -19.82 -0.75
CA TYR A 185 -10.27 -19.64 -0.64
C TYR A 185 -9.96 -18.36 0.12
N GLU A 186 -8.81 -18.34 0.77
CA GLU A 186 -8.33 -17.16 1.47
C GLU A 186 -7.41 -16.38 0.53
N GLU A 187 -7.65 -15.08 0.43
CA GLU A 187 -6.78 -14.17 -0.31
C GLU A 187 -6.35 -13.03 0.60
N GLU A 188 -5.10 -12.62 0.48
CA GLU A 188 -4.59 -11.45 1.16
C GLU A 188 -5.23 -10.20 0.58
N VAL A 189 -5.98 -9.48 1.42
CA VAL A 189 -6.62 -8.23 1.02
C VAL A 189 -5.94 -7.08 1.75
N GLY A 190 -5.39 -6.17 0.97
CA GLY A 190 -4.90 -4.91 1.53
C GLY A 190 -6.05 -4.13 2.15
N ARG A 191 -5.88 -3.67 3.39
CA ARG A 191 -6.86 -2.82 4.09
C ARG A 191 -7.12 -1.50 3.39
N LEU A 192 -6.30 -1.19 2.39
CA LEU A 192 -6.30 0.05 1.63
C LEU A 192 -7.09 -0.04 0.32
N ASN A 193 -7.61 -1.22 -0.03
CA ASN A 193 -8.43 -1.39 -1.22
C ASN A 193 -9.80 -0.74 -0.99
N THR A 194 -9.96 0.45 -1.52
CA THR A 194 -11.27 1.03 -1.76
C THR A 194 -11.89 0.29 -2.94
N SER A 195 -12.75 -0.70 -2.64
CA SER A 195 -13.59 -1.37 -3.62
C SER A 195 -14.64 -0.36 -4.15
N GLY A 196 -14.26 0.37 -5.16
CA GLY A 196 -15.13 1.25 -5.92
C GLY A 196 -14.70 1.18 -7.37
N GLU A 197 -15.65 1.02 -8.28
CA GLU A 197 -15.39 1.20 -9.71
C GLU A 197 -14.72 2.56 -9.90
N SER A 198 -13.44 2.56 -10.24
CA SER A 198 -12.69 3.79 -10.45
C SER A 198 -13.09 4.35 -11.81
N HIS A 199 -14.07 5.24 -11.82
CA HIS A 199 -14.27 6.12 -12.96
C HIS A 199 -13.09 7.09 -13.02
N PHE A 200 -12.12 6.78 -13.88
CA PHE A 200 -10.98 7.67 -14.12
C PHE A 200 -11.46 8.94 -14.83
N GLU A 201 -11.35 10.08 -14.16
CA GLU A 201 -11.57 11.37 -14.79
C GLU A 201 -10.37 11.74 -15.66
N GLN A 202 -10.65 12.22 -16.87
CA GLN A 202 -9.61 12.80 -17.70
C GLN A 202 -9.07 14.08 -17.06
N ILE A 203 -7.73 14.25 -17.13
CA ILE A 203 -7.08 15.46 -16.63
C ILE A 203 -7.59 16.66 -17.44
N LYS A 204 -8.16 17.64 -16.73
CA LYS A 204 -8.69 18.85 -17.35
C LYS A 204 -7.57 19.67 -17.98
N PRO A 205 -7.78 20.28 -19.16
CA PRO A 205 -6.80 21.16 -19.75
C PRO A 205 -6.55 22.37 -18.85
N LEU A 206 -5.31 22.84 -18.83
CA LEU A 206 -4.94 24.04 -18.09
C LEU A 206 -5.50 25.29 -18.79
N SER A 207 -5.94 26.28 -18.02
CA SER A 207 -6.19 27.62 -18.54
C SER A 207 -4.88 28.27 -19.00
N ILE A 208 -4.96 29.34 -19.77
CA ILE A 208 -3.77 30.06 -20.28
C ILE A 208 -2.84 30.45 -19.15
N ALA A 209 -3.36 31.03 -18.08
CA ALA A 209 -2.57 31.45 -16.91
C ALA A 209 -1.93 30.26 -16.17
N GLN A 210 -2.66 29.14 -16.05
CA GLN A 210 -2.14 27.92 -15.45
C GLN A 210 -1.05 27.28 -16.30
N GLN A 211 -1.22 27.30 -17.64
CA GLN A 211 -0.20 26.79 -18.58
C GLN A 211 1.08 27.63 -18.53
N GLU A 212 0.97 28.95 -18.44
CA GLU A 212 2.13 29.83 -18.26
C GLU A 212 2.85 29.52 -16.93
N ALA A 213 2.09 29.35 -15.83
CA ALA A 213 2.65 29.00 -14.54
C ALA A 213 3.37 27.62 -14.59
N TYR A 214 2.73 26.64 -15.21
CA TYR A 214 3.28 25.30 -15.41
C TYR A 214 4.61 25.36 -16.20
N ASN A 215 4.65 26.07 -17.32
CA ASN A 215 5.86 26.22 -18.14
C ASN A 215 6.99 26.94 -17.37
N LYS A 216 6.65 27.97 -16.58
CA LYS A 216 7.60 28.68 -15.72
C LYS A 216 8.18 27.75 -14.65
N ILE A 217 7.35 26.89 -14.03
CA ILE A 217 7.82 25.93 -13.04
C ILE A 217 8.81 24.97 -13.67
N LEU A 218 8.51 24.39 -14.82
CA LEU A 218 9.40 23.47 -15.51
C LEU A 218 10.75 24.12 -15.85
N LEU A 219 10.73 25.31 -16.39
CA LEU A 219 11.95 26.07 -16.69
C LEU A 219 12.79 26.36 -15.43
N GLN A 220 12.13 26.68 -14.30
CA GLN A 220 12.84 26.91 -13.05
C GLN A 220 13.41 25.62 -12.46
N MET A 221 12.66 24.50 -12.54
CA MET A 221 13.13 23.19 -12.06
C MET A 221 14.36 22.67 -12.83
N MET A 222 14.58 23.11 -14.05
CA MET A 222 15.82 22.81 -14.79
C MET A 222 17.06 23.49 -14.18
N LYS A 223 16.86 24.57 -13.42
CA LYS A 223 17.94 25.41 -12.86
C LYS A 223 18.04 25.33 -11.34
N LYS A 224 16.95 24.99 -10.67
CA LYS A 224 16.84 25.03 -9.20
C LYS A 224 16.11 23.79 -8.68
N ASN A 225 16.55 23.30 -7.53
CA ASN A 225 15.94 22.15 -6.87
C ASN A 225 14.62 22.49 -6.16
N VAL A 226 14.33 23.78 -5.92
CA VAL A 226 13.14 24.26 -5.22
C VAL A 226 12.51 25.38 -6.00
N VAL A 227 11.21 25.28 -6.25
CA VAL A 227 10.39 26.29 -6.93
C VAL A 227 9.17 26.60 -6.09
N LEU A 228 8.90 27.86 -5.84
CA LEU A 228 7.72 28.32 -5.13
C LEU A 228 6.61 28.70 -6.13
N LEU A 229 5.44 28.05 -6.04
CA LEU A 229 4.22 28.47 -6.69
C LEU A 229 3.36 29.24 -5.68
N HIS A 230 3.33 30.57 -5.82
CA HIS A 230 2.50 31.44 -4.99
C HIS A 230 1.18 31.75 -5.70
N GLY A 231 0.07 31.61 -5.00
CA GLY A 231 -1.26 31.91 -5.54
C GLY A 231 -2.32 31.85 -4.45
N VAL A 232 -3.38 32.64 -4.62
CA VAL A 232 -4.52 32.69 -3.68
C VAL A 232 -5.25 31.35 -3.62
N THR A 233 -6.06 31.16 -2.59
CA THR A 233 -6.96 30.00 -2.47
C THR A 233 -7.89 29.97 -3.68
N SER A 234 -8.23 28.79 -4.17
CA SER A 234 -9.09 28.57 -5.36
C SER A 234 -8.54 29.11 -6.69
N SER A 235 -7.27 29.50 -6.78
CA SER A 235 -6.64 29.90 -8.06
C SER A 235 -6.34 28.71 -9.01
N GLY A 236 -6.75 27.51 -8.63
CA GLY A 236 -6.55 26.32 -9.46
C GLY A 236 -5.14 25.73 -9.41
N LYS A 237 -4.35 26.00 -8.36
CA LYS A 237 -3.00 25.41 -8.16
C LYS A 237 -3.01 23.89 -8.26
N THR A 238 -4.06 23.24 -7.77
CA THR A 238 -4.20 21.77 -7.79
C THR A 238 -4.14 21.21 -9.22
N GLU A 239 -4.72 21.92 -10.20
CA GLU A 239 -4.65 21.49 -11.61
C GLU A 239 -3.21 21.49 -12.12
N VAL A 240 -2.46 22.56 -11.81
CA VAL A 240 -1.03 22.64 -12.16
C VAL A 240 -0.25 21.49 -11.52
N TYR A 241 -0.55 21.15 -10.27
CA TYR A 241 0.10 20.03 -9.58
C TYR A 241 -0.25 18.68 -10.22
N ILE A 242 -1.51 18.46 -10.60
CA ILE A 242 -1.94 17.25 -11.30
C ILE A 242 -1.14 17.07 -12.60
N HIS A 243 -0.93 18.13 -13.36
CA HIS A 243 -0.12 18.08 -14.58
C HIS A 243 1.37 17.80 -14.31
N LEU A 244 1.94 18.36 -13.23
CA LEU A 244 3.32 18.05 -12.81
C LEU A 244 3.47 16.60 -12.37
N ILE A 245 2.48 16.09 -11.62
CA ILE A 245 2.44 14.69 -11.22
C ILE A 245 2.38 13.81 -12.48
N LYS A 246 1.43 14.08 -13.38
CA LYS A 246 1.31 13.32 -14.64
C LYS A 246 2.64 13.26 -15.40
N GLN A 247 3.32 14.38 -15.55
CA GLN A 247 4.62 14.42 -16.23
C GLN A 247 5.67 13.54 -15.55
N ALA A 248 5.70 13.52 -14.20
CA ALA A 248 6.60 12.64 -13.46
C ALA A 248 6.26 11.16 -13.68
N LEU A 249 4.97 10.83 -13.69
CA LEU A 249 4.47 9.47 -13.92
C LEU A 249 4.74 8.99 -15.35
N ASP A 250 4.60 9.85 -16.34
CA ASP A 250 4.91 9.55 -17.75
C ASP A 250 6.41 9.22 -17.94
N ASN A 251 7.26 9.72 -17.03
CA ASN A 251 8.69 9.39 -16.95
C ASN A 251 9.01 8.23 -16.00
N HIS A 252 8.01 7.45 -15.59
CA HIS A 252 8.15 6.32 -14.65
C HIS A 252 8.80 6.72 -13.31
N LYS A 253 8.46 7.92 -12.81
CA LYS A 253 8.96 8.45 -11.55
C LYS A 253 7.87 8.46 -10.49
N GLN A 254 8.30 8.40 -9.22
CA GLN A 254 7.40 8.51 -8.08
C GLN A 254 7.29 9.96 -7.60
N VAL A 255 6.14 10.28 -7.04
CA VAL A 255 5.81 11.60 -6.52
C VAL A 255 5.36 11.50 -5.07
N LEU A 256 5.87 12.39 -4.24
CA LEU A 256 5.41 12.60 -2.87
C LEU A 256 4.68 13.93 -2.77
N TYR A 257 3.38 13.87 -2.45
CA TYR A 257 2.54 15.05 -2.22
C TYR A 257 2.27 15.23 -0.72
N LEU A 258 2.91 16.20 -0.13
CA LEU A 258 2.80 16.50 1.30
C LEU A 258 1.77 17.59 1.56
N LEU A 259 0.87 17.29 2.48
CA LEU A 259 -0.12 18.21 3.01
C LEU A 259 -0.03 18.27 4.54
N PRO A 260 -0.35 19.39 5.18
CA PRO A 260 -0.66 19.41 6.62
C PRO A 260 -1.81 18.44 6.92
N GLU A 261 -1.78 17.79 8.08
CA GLU A 261 -2.83 16.82 8.47
C GLU A 261 -4.24 17.40 8.39
N ILE A 262 -4.39 18.67 8.75
CA ILE A 262 -5.68 19.40 8.69
C ILE A 262 -6.16 19.67 7.25
N ALA A 263 -5.26 19.65 6.27
CA ALA A 263 -5.57 19.86 4.86
C ALA A 263 -5.76 18.54 4.09
N LEU A 264 -5.51 17.39 4.71
CA LEU A 264 -5.80 16.06 4.18
C LEU A 264 -7.32 15.81 4.27
N THR A 265 -8.07 16.53 3.46
CA THR A 265 -9.53 16.40 3.42
C THR A 265 -9.95 15.29 2.46
N VAL A 266 -11.13 14.74 2.70
CA VAL A 266 -11.75 13.74 1.81
C VAL A 266 -11.79 14.27 0.37
N GLN A 267 -12.09 15.55 0.20
CA GLN A 267 -12.19 16.20 -1.11
C GLN A 267 -10.89 16.12 -1.94
N ILE A 268 -9.72 16.39 -1.34
CA ILE A 268 -8.44 16.28 -2.09
C ILE A 268 -8.06 14.83 -2.38
N MET A 269 -8.36 13.94 -1.43
CA MET A 269 -8.12 12.50 -1.62
C MET A 269 -8.96 11.95 -2.76
N GLU A 270 -10.27 12.21 -2.77
CA GLU A 270 -11.19 11.80 -3.84
C GLU A 270 -10.80 12.38 -5.19
N ARG A 271 -10.44 13.67 -5.23
CA ARG A 271 -10.03 14.33 -6.48
C ARG A 271 -8.79 13.67 -7.09
N LEU A 272 -7.77 13.40 -6.30
CA LEU A 272 -6.56 12.74 -6.79
C LEU A 272 -6.81 11.27 -7.11
N HIS A 273 -7.66 10.60 -6.34
CA HIS A 273 -8.04 9.21 -6.61
C HIS A 273 -8.80 9.06 -7.93
N LYS A 274 -9.72 9.97 -8.25
CA LYS A 274 -10.41 10.00 -9.55
C LYS A 274 -9.47 10.14 -10.74
N VAL A 275 -8.33 10.81 -10.56
CA VAL A 275 -7.35 11.03 -11.62
C VAL A 275 -6.31 9.90 -11.69
N PHE A 276 -5.80 9.45 -10.55
CA PHE A 276 -4.65 8.54 -10.49
C PHE A 276 -5.03 7.10 -10.07
N GLY A 277 -6.26 6.89 -9.58
CA GLY A 277 -6.77 5.57 -9.22
C GLY A 277 -5.85 4.81 -8.27
N ASP A 278 -5.62 3.54 -8.58
CA ASP A 278 -4.79 2.62 -7.78
C ASP A 278 -3.29 2.96 -7.76
N ARG A 279 -2.86 3.92 -8.60
CA ARG A 279 -1.50 4.47 -8.57
C ARG A 279 -1.26 5.42 -7.38
N LEU A 280 -2.35 5.87 -6.72
CA LEU A 280 -2.33 6.76 -5.56
C LEU A 280 -2.36 5.97 -4.26
N GLY A 281 -1.35 6.11 -3.44
CA GLY A 281 -1.36 5.69 -2.03
C GLY A 281 -1.59 6.89 -1.12
N ILE A 282 -2.37 6.69 -0.06
CA ILE A 282 -2.61 7.71 0.97
C ILE A 282 -1.88 7.29 2.24
N TYR A 283 -1.22 8.24 2.92
CA TYR A 283 -0.49 7.97 4.15
C TYR A 283 -0.73 9.08 5.18
N HIS A 284 -1.45 8.77 6.25
CA HIS A 284 -1.77 9.74 7.30
C HIS A 284 -1.76 9.11 8.72
N SER A 285 -1.79 9.96 9.74
CA SER A 285 -1.68 9.58 11.15
C SER A 285 -2.84 8.72 11.67
N LYS A 286 -4.03 8.82 11.06
CA LYS A 286 -5.22 8.03 11.45
C LYS A 286 -5.16 6.57 11.01
N TYR A 287 -4.22 6.21 10.12
CA TYR A 287 -4.05 4.82 9.74
C TYR A 287 -3.53 3.99 10.90
N SER A 288 -4.07 2.79 11.04
CA SER A 288 -3.57 1.79 11.96
C SER A 288 -2.11 1.42 11.64
N ASP A 289 -1.39 0.88 12.60
CA ASP A 289 -0.02 0.42 12.37
C ASP A 289 0.06 -0.63 11.28
N ALA A 290 -0.99 -1.46 11.13
CA ALA A 290 -1.06 -2.47 10.09
C ALA A 290 -1.15 -1.85 8.69
N GLU A 291 -2.01 -0.86 8.47
CA GLU A 291 -2.13 -0.14 7.20
C GLU A 291 -0.82 0.58 6.83
N ARG A 292 -0.12 1.13 7.82
CA ARG A 292 1.21 1.74 7.60
C ARG A 292 2.25 0.72 7.16
N VAL A 293 2.23 -0.49 7.73
CA VAL A 293 3.10 -1.59 7.32
C VAL A 293 2.79 -2.02 5.89
N GLU A 294 1.51 -2.15 5.54
CA GLU A 294 1.09 -2.50 4.18
C GLU A 294 1.58 -1.47 3.14
N ILE A 295 1.42 -0.16 3.42
CA ILE A 295 1.94 0.88 2.52
C ILE A 295 3.45 0.77 2.40
N TRP A 296 4.17 0.56 3.51
CA TRP A 296 5.62 0.39 3.48
C TRP A 296 6.04 -0.80 2.61
N GLN A 297 5.40 -1.96 2.81
CA GLN A 297 5.66 -3.17 2.03
C GLN A 297 5.31 -2.97 0.55
N LYS A 298 4.17 -2.33 0.27
CA LYS A 298 3.77 -1.98 -1.10
C LYS A 298 4.81 -1.10 -1.78
N GLN A 299 5.36 -0.10 -1.07
CA GLN A 299 6.41 0.77 -1.60
C GLN A 299 7.75 0.04 -1.84
N MET A 300 8.02 -1.04 -1.09
CA MET A 300 9.18 -1.90 -1.30
C MET A 300 8.96 -2.98 -2.36
N SER A 301 7.74 -3.20 -2.83
CA SER A 301 7.39 -4.22 -3.83
C SER A 301 7.82 -3.84 -5.24
N ALA A 302 7.66 -4.77 -6.18
CA ALA A 302 7.88 -4.54 -7.62
C ALA A 302 6.87 -3.53 -8.22
N HIS A 303 5.70 -3.37 -7.58
CA HIS A 303 4.64 -2.47 -8.03
C HIS A 303 4.25 -1.48 -6.92
N PRO A 304 5.13 -0.51 -6.60
CA PRO A 304 4.85 0.50 -5.59
C PRO A 304 3.77 1.47 -6.08
N TYR A 305 3.20 2.24 -5.15
CA TYR A 305 2.42 3.41 -5.56
C TYR A 305 3.31 4.41 -6.28
N ASP A 306 2.80 5.00 -7.35
CA ASP A 306 3.49 6.04 -8.10
C ASP A 306 3.37 7.41 -7.42
N VAL A 307 2.23 7.64 -6.78
CA VAL A 307 1.95 8.87 -6.03
C VAL A 307 1.63 8.53 -4.59
N ILE A 308 2.30 9.16 -3.65
CA ILE A 308 1.93 9.12 -2.25
C ILE A 308 1.42 10.50 -1.84
N LEU A 309 0.16 10.55 -1.39
CA LEU A 309 -0.42 11.68 -0.72
C LEU A 309 -0.34 11.48 0.78
N GLY A 310 0.29 12.38 1.51
CA GLY A 310 0.42 12.17 2.94
C GLY A 310 0.76 13.39 3.76
N ALA A 311 0.75 13.20 5.08
CA ALA A 311 1.26 14.15 6.05
C ALA A 311 2.81 14.09 6.09
N ARG A 312 3.42 14.93 6.93
CA ARG A 312 4.89 15.03 7.06
C ARG A 312 5.59 13.69 7.26
N SER A 313 4.97 12.75 7.96
CA SER A 313 5.53 11.41 8.20
C SER A 313 5.69 10.56 6.93
N ALA A 314 5.00 10.89 5.84
CA ALA A 314 5.14 10.20 4.56
C ALA A 314 6.54 10.36 3.94
N VAL A 315 7.33 11.35 4.38
CA VAL A 315 8.72 11.53 3.93
C VAL A 315 9.62 10.33 4.26
N PHE A 316 9.27 9.54 5.26
CA PHE A 316 10.02 8.36 5.68
C PHE A 316 9.76 7.11 4.85
N LEU A 317 8.73 7.10 4.00
CA LEU A 317 8.41 5.94 3.16
C LEU A 317 9.54 5.59 2.19
N PRO A 318 9.68 4.29 1.84
CA PRO A 318 10.73 3.83 0.93
C PRO A 318 10.38 4.11 -0.54
N PHE A 319 10.79 5.26 -1.05
CA PHE A 319 10.66 5.59 -2.46
C PHE A 319 11.83 5.03 -3.26
N GLN A 320 11.54 4.23 -4.28
CA GLN A 320 12.56 3.63 -5.15
C GLN A 320 13.03 4.60 -6.24
N ASN A 321 12.13 5.45 -6.75
CA ASN A 321 12.40 6.35 -7.88
C ASN A 321 11.73 7.73 -7.71
N LEU A 322 11.83 8.32 -6.52
CA LEU A 322 11.26 9.64 -6.23
C LEU A 322 11.91 10.74 -7.05
N SER A 323 11.14 11.56 -7.75
CA SER A 323 11.62 12.70 -8.52
C SER A 323 10.96 14.03 -8.18
N LEU A 324 9.72 14.02 -7.71
CA LEU A 324 8.97 15.23 -7.39
C LEU A 324 8.45 15.16 -5.96
N ILE A 325 8.73 16.20 -5.19
CA ILE A 325 8.12 16.40 -3.88
C ILE A 325 7.31 17.69 -3.97
N HIS A 326 6.00 17.58 -3.78
CA HIS A 326 5.12 18.71 -3.64
C HIS A 326 4.80 18.93 -2.17
N ILE A 327 5.01 20.16 -1.68
CA ILE A 327 4.67 20.56 -0.32
C ILE A 327 3.64 21.68 -0.42
N SER A 328 2.42 21.41 0.02
CA SER A 328 1.36 22.41 0.10
C SER A 328 1.24 22.91 1.53
N GLU A 329 1.26 24.23 1.69
CA GLU A 329 0.96 24.86 2.96
C GLU A 329 -0.35 25.65 2.85
N PRO A 330 -1.21 25.63 3.90
CA PRO A 330 -2.38 26.46 3.91
C PRO A 330 -1.93 27.93 3.93
N THR A 331 -2.43 28.74 2.98
CA THR A 331 -2.31 30.19 3.06
C THR A 331 -3.05 30.64 4.31
N ARG A 332 -2.32 31.07 5.34
CA ARG A 332 -2.96 31.79 6.45
C ARG A 332 -3.46 33.12 5.89
N PRO A 333 -4.74 33.46 6.06
CA PRO A 333 -5.16 34.83 5.83
C PRO A 333 -4.36 35.72 6.83
N TYR A 334 -3.69 36.70 6.31
CA TYR A 334 -3.04 37.73 7.13
C TYR A 334 -4.10 38.56 7.86
#